data_fcd6907ae0bf330b85d83d66a11ef829
#
_entry.id   fcd6907ae0bf330b85d83d66a11ef829
#
_cell.length_a   1.000
_cell.length_b   1.000
_cell.length_c   1.000
_cell.angle_alpha   90.00
_cell.angle_beta   90.00
_cell.angle_gamma   90.00
#
_symmetry.space_group_name_H-M   'P 1'
#
loop_
_entity.id
_entity.type
_entity.pdbx_description
1 polymer ?
#
loop_
_entity_poly.entity_id
_entity_poly.type
_entity_poly.pdbx_seq_one_letter_code
_entity_poly.pdbx_strand_id
1 'polypeptide(L)'
;MSDIKVTQAEIDLLLNSADVQVRTEFGKCTVVTVRLRNGFILTESSACVDPANYDVELGKKLCFQHIENRLWELEGYALQKKTDEERAAKCKAVEAKTHDFGWALSKLRCGWPVRRRGWNGKGIFIKLQVPDEHSKMTSPYIYIDTTGLRSNNPDAPRSCVPWLASQTDMMAEDW
;
A
#
# COMPACT_ATOMS: atom_id res chain seq x y z
N MET A 1 -0.62 9.65 -14.84
CA MET A 1 0.30 9.59 -13.67
C MET A 1 -0.58 9.79 -12.42
N SER A 2 -0.39 8.99 -11.37
CA SER A 2 -1.15 9.20 -10.12
C SER A 2 -0.63 10.45 -9.42
N ASP A 3 -1.54 11.28 -8.95
CA ASP A 3 -1.21 12.55 -8.26
C ASP A 3 -0.98 12.34 -6.74
N ILE A 4 -0.62 11.10 -6.36
CA ILE A 4 -0.35 10.70 -4.97
C ILE A 4 1.10 11.06 -4.66
N LYS A 5 1.31 12.19 -4.00
CA LYS A 5 2.63 12.68 -3.59
C LYS A 5 2.49 13.63 -2.40
N VAL A 6 3.50 13.68 -1.56
CA VAL A 6 3.69 14.77 -0.60
C VAL A 6 4.31 15.94 -1.35
N THR A 7 3.93 17.17 -1.03
CA THR A 7 4.42 18.37 -1.68
C THR A 7 5.12 19.30 -0.68
N GLN A 8 6.04 20.15 -1.16
CA GLN A 8 6.70 21.16 -0.32
C GLN A 8 5.68 22.07 0.36
N ALA A 9 4.61 22.46 -0.37
CA ALA A 9 3.57 23.32 0.19
C ALA A 9 2.86 22.72 1.40
N GLU A 10 2.69 21.39 1.43
CA GLU A 10 2.12 20.68 2.59
C GLU A 10 3.08 20.70 3.77
N ILE A 11 4.37 20.48 3.56
CA ILE A 11 5.40 20.56 4.60
C ILE A 11 5.49 21.98 5.16
N ASP A 12 5.51 23.01 4.29
CA ASP A 12 5.52 24.41 4.69
C ASP A 12 4.28 24.78 5.52
N LEU A 13 3.10 24.27 5.16
CA LEU A 13 1.88 24.50 5.90
C LEU A 13 1.93 23.89 7.32
N LEU A 14 2.50 22.69 7.45
CA LEU A 14 2.70 22.04 8.74
C LEU A 14 3.62 22.87 9.65
N LEU A 15 4.75 23.32 9.12
CA LEU A 15 5.72 24.13 9.86
C LEU A 15 5.18 25.50 10.21
N ASN A 16 4.53 26.21 9.28
CA ASN A 16 3.99 27.55 9.49
C ASN A 16 2.84 27.59 10.49
N SER A 17 2.16 26.47 10.69
CA SER A 17 1.05 26.33 11.63
C SER A 17 1.44 25.74 12.99
N ALA A 18 2.73 25.40 13.17
CA ALA A 18 3.24 24.74 14.37
C ALA A 18 3.65 25.74 15.47
N ASP A 19 3.58 25.29 16.72
CA ASP A 19 4.17 26.00 17.83
C ASP A 19 5.66 25.65 17.93
N VAL A 20 6.52 26.67 17.97
CA VAL A 20 7.98 26.51 17.99
C VAL A 20 8.58 27.06 19.28
N GLN A 21 9.44 26.28 19.89
CA GLN A 21 10.27 26.68 21.00
C GLN A 21 11.75 26.51 20.66
N VAL A 22 12.54 27.56 20.89
CA VAL A 22 13.98 27.55 20.70
C VAL A 22 14.68 27.79 22.01
N ARG A 23 15.64 26.96 22.38
CA ARG A 23 16.43 27.08 23.60
C ARG A 23 17.91 26.91 23.30
N THR A 24 18.74 27.59 24.10
CA THR A 24 20.20 27.41 24.09
C THR A 24 20.61 26.61 25.31
N GLU A 25 21.29 25.52 25.08
CA GLU A 25 21.81 24.67 26.14
C GLU A 25 23.35 24.74 26.18
N PHE A 26 23.88 24.83 27.41
CA PHE A 26 25.33 24.86 27.67
C PHE A 26 26.10 25.93 26.90
N GLY A 27 25.43 27.03 26.46
CA GLY A 27 26.05 28.12 25.73
C GLY A 27 26.57 27.78 24.32
N LYS A 28 26.29 26.62 23.80
CA LYS A 28 26.81 26.14 22.49
C LYS A 28 25.92 25.17 21.73
N CYS A 29 24.73 24.90 22.23
CA CYS A 29 23.80 23.99 21.59
C CYS A 29 22.44 24.65 21.43
N THR A 30 21.92 24.74 20.22
CA THR A 30 20.55 25.17 19.93
C THR A 30 19.66 23.94 19.92
N VAL A 31 18.57 23.99 20.67
CA VAL A 31 17.52 22.96 20.68
C VAL A 31 16.22 23.59 20.16
N VAL A 32 15.65 23.01 19.12
CA VAL A 32 14.37 23.44 18.55
C VAL A 32 13.36 22.34 18.78
N THR A 33 12.25 22.72 19.43
CA THR A 33 11.09 21.85 19.63
C THR A 33 9.91 22.41 18.86
N VAL A 34 9.33 21.59 18.00
CA VAL A 34 8.17 21.93 17.17
C VAL A 34 7.01 21.05 17.57
N ARG A 35 5.86 21.65 17.91
CA ARG A 35 4.61 20.95 18.16
C ARG A 35 3.67 21.22 16.99
N LEU A 36 3.36 20.19 16.23
CA LEU A 36 2.40 20.24 15.12
C LEU A 36 0.96 20.40 15.65
N ARG A 37 0.03 20.82 14.78
CA ARG A 37 -1.39 21.00 15.13
C ARG A 37 -2.07 19.73 15.64
N ASN A 38 -1.63 18.55 15.17
CA ASN A 38 -2.13 17.26 15.64
C ASN A 38 -1.56 16.82 17.00
N GLY A 39 -0.71 17.65 17.63
CA GLY A 39 -0.07 17.39 18.92
C GLY A 39 1.25 16.61 18.82
N PHE A 40 1.68 16.19 17.62
CA PHE A 40 2.96 15.51 17.44
C PHE A 40 4.12 16.48 17.70
N ILE A 41 5.16 16.00 18.41
CA ILE A 41 6.30 16.84 18.81
C ILE A 41 7.56 16.30 18.14
N LEU A 42 8.29 17.19 17.51
CA LEU A 42 9.61 16.98 16.96
C LEU A 42 10.62 17.83 17.72
N THR A 43 11.77 17.26 18.07
CA THR A 43 12.87 17.99 18.71
C THR A 43 14.16 17.65 17.98
N GLU A 44 14.89 18.69 17.61
CA GLU A 44 16.20 18.59 16.99
C GLU A 44 17.18 19.51 17.70
N SER A 45 18.46 19.16 17.63
CA SER A 45 19.52 19.96 18.23
C SER A 45 20.71 20.10 17.31
N SER A 46 21.38 21.25 17.43
CA SER A 46 22.63 21.55 16.71
C SER A 46 23.60 22.18 17.68
N ALA A 47 24.82 21.66 17.76
CA ALA A 47 25.86 22.17 18.68
C ALA A 47 27.15 22.44 17.94
N CYS A 48 27.85 23.50 18.34
CA CYS A 48 29.22 23.77 17.87
C CYS A 48 30.26 23.15 18.81
N VAL A 49 31.46 22.91 18.31
CA VAL A 49 32.58 22.38 19.08
C VAL A 49 33.09 23.44 20.06
N ASP A 50 33.35 24.64 19.58
CA ASP A 50 33.84 25.77 20.37
C ASP A 50 32.72 26.77 20.63
N PRO A 51 32.40 27.10 21.93
CA PRO A 51 31.40 28.08 22.26
C PRO A 51 31.66 29.47 21.63
N ALA A 52 32.91 29.81 21.33
CA ALA A 52 33.25 31.07 20.68
C ALA A 52 32.68 31.20 19.27
N ASN A 53 32.39 30.06 18.63
CA ASN A 53 31.81 29.99 17.29
C ASN A 53 30.28 29.72 17.34
N TYR A 54 29.67 29.84 18.50
CA TYR A 54 28.24 29.60 18.66
C TYR A 54 27.41 30.67 17.95
N ASP A 55 26.54 30.22 17.07
CA ASP A 55 25.56 31.06 16.38
C ASP A 55 24.18 30.38 16.47
N VAL A 56 23.28 31.04 17.23
CA VAL A 56 21.94 30.52 17.47
C VAL A 56 21.09 30.47 16.22
N GLU A 57 21.26 31.42 15.29
CA GLU A 57 20.47 31.45 14.04
C GLU A 57 20.92 30.36 13.07
N LEU A 58 22.22 30.11 13.00
CA LEU A 58 22.75 28.96 12.25
C LEU A 58 22.26 27.63 12.87
N GLY A 59 22.35 27.48 14.19
CA GLY A 59 21.85 26.30 14.90
C GLY A 59 20.37 26.08 14.67
N LYS A 60 19.56 27.12 14.75
CA LYS A 60 18.12 27.08 14.46
C LYS A 60 17.84 26.65 13.03
N LYS A 61 18.55 27.22 12.04
CA LYS A 61 18.39 26.85 10.63
C LYS A 61 18.67 25.37 10.39
N LEU A 62 19.73 24.83 10.96
CA LEU A 62 20.08 23.41 10.85
C LEU A 62 19.03 22.51 11.49
N CYS A 63 18.54 22.87 12.67
CA CYS A 63 17.46 22.13 13.34
C CYS A 63 16.19 22.10 12.49
N PHE A 64 15.80 23.24 11.89
CA PHE A 64 14.63 23.29 11.00
C PHE A 64 14.80 22.42 9.76
N GLN A 65 15.98 22.38 9.16
CA GLN A 65 16.27 21.49 8.02
C GLN A 65 16.10 20.00 8.41
N HIS A 66 16.58 19.62 9.60
CA HIS A 66 16.40 18.26 10.10
C HIS A 66 14.93 17.94 10.38
N ILE A 67 14.18 18.86 10.99
CA ILE A 67 12.75 18.72 11.25
C ILE A 67 11.97 18.58 9.93
N GLU A 68 12.30 19.39 8.93
CA GLU A 68 11.71 19.33 7.59
C GLU A 68 11.94 17.97 6.93
N ASN A 69 13.17 17.44 6.95
CA ASN A 69 13.48 16.11 6.43
C ASN A 69 12.66 15.01 7.14
N ARG A 70 12.53 15.10 8.46
CA ARG A 70 11.71 14.13 9.20
C ARG A 70 10.23 14.24 8.87
N LEU A 71 9.72 15.43 8.58
CA LEU A 71 8.33 15.61 8.15
C LEU A 71 8.10 14.96 6.78
N TRP A 72 9.05 15.08 5.84
CA TRP A 72 8.98 14.36 4.57
C TRP A 72 8.86 12.85 4.75
N GLU A 73 9.64 12.25 5.64
CA GLU A 73 9.57 10.82 5.94
C GLU A 73 8.23 10.43 6.57
N LEU A 74 7.74 11.21 7.54
CA LEU A 74 6.50 10.94 8.27
C LEU A 74 5.26 11.08 7.36
N GLU A 75 5.18 12.14 6.57
CA GLU A 75 4.08 12.36 5.64
C GLU A 75 4.13 11.35 4.48
N GLY A 76 5.31 11.00 4.00
CA GLY A 76 5.49 9.93 3.02
C GLY A 76 4.98 8.58 3.53
N TYR A 77 5.33 8.21 4.76
CA TYR A 77 4.82 7.00 5.40
C TYR A 77 3.30 7.04 5.63
N ALA A 78 2.78 8.18 6.12
CA ALA A 78 1.35 8.36 6.35
C ALA A 78 0.54 8.23 5.05
N LEU A 79 1.03 8.83 3.96
CA LEU A 79 0.42 8.74 2.63
C LEU A 79 0.45 7.30 2.10
N GLN A 80 1.56 6.60 2.24
CA GLN A 80 1.69 5.20 1.84
C GLN A 80 0.69 4.32 2.60
N LYS A 81 0.63 4.47 3.93
CA LYS A 81 -0.30 3.74 4.80
C LYS A 81 -1.75 3.98 4.40
N LYS A 82 -2.14 5.24 4.20
CA LYS A 82 -3.49 5.61 3.75
C LYS A 82 -3.84 4.97 2.41
N THR A 83 -2.92 4.99 1.46
CA THR A 83 -3.11 4.38 0.13
C THR A 83 -3.32 2.87 0.24
N ASP A 84 -2.59 2.19 1.11
CA ASP A 84 -2.73 0.75 1.34
C ASP A 84 -4.05 0.42 2.04
N GLU A 85 -4.47 1.23 3.01
CA GLU A 85 -5.76 1.09 3.69
C GLU A 85 -6.94 1.30 2.72
N GLU A 86 -6.87 2.28 1.83
CA GLU A 86 -7.88 2.53 0.80
C GLU A 86 -7.97 1.37 -0.21
N ARG A 87 -6.82 0.78 -0.60
CA ARG A 87 -6.79 -0.41 -1.45
C ARG A 87 -7.44 -1.60 -0.75
N ALA A 88 -7.09 -1.84 0.51
CA ALA A 88 -7.67 -2.91 1.32
C ALA A 88 -9.19 -2.71 1.53
N ALA A 89 -9.64 -1.47 1.77
CA ALA A 89 -11.05 -1.15 1.91
C ALA A 89 -11.83 -1.36 0.60
N LYS A 90 -11.26 -1.01 -0.57
CA LYS A 90 -11.86 -1.29 -1.87
C LYS A 90 -12.01 -2.80 -2.11
N CYS A 91 -10.98 -3.60 -1.79
CA CYS A 91 -11.08 -5.05 -1.87
C CYS A 91 -12.21 -5.61 -0.98
N LYS A 92 -12.30 -5.15 0.28
CA LYS A 92 -13.36 -5.56 1.22
C LYS A 92 -14.76 -5.11 0.81
N ALA A 93 -14.90 -3.91 0.23
CA ALA A 93 -16.20 -3.40 -0.23
C ALA A 93 -16.76 -4.19 -1.43
N VAL A 94 -15.88 -4.73 -2.27
CA VAL A 94 -16.25 -5.68 -3.33
C VAL A 94 -16.68 -7.03 -2.75
N GLU A 95 -16.05 -7.47 -1.64
CA GLU A 95 -16.45 -8.70 -0.91
C GLU A 95 -17.88 -8.67 -0.36
N ALA A 96 -18.36 -7.49 0.02
CA ALA A 96 -19.63 -7.36 0.75
C ALA A 96 -20.87 -7.32 -0.16
N LYS A 97 -20.73 -7.20 -1.49
CA LYS A 97 -21.87 -6.81 -2.34
C LYS A 97 -22.41 -7.87 -3.28
N THR A 98 -21.63 -8.73 -3.86
CA THR A 98 -22.12 -9.77 -4.79
C THR A 98 -21.06 -10.87 -4.96
N HIS A 99 -21.51 -12.10 -5.11
CA HIS A 99 -20.67 -13.22 -5.56
C HIS A 99 -20.84 -13.45 -7.06
N ASP A 100 -20.97 -12.39 -7.82
CA ASP A 100 -21.04 -12.38 -9.28
C ASP A 100 -19.65 -12.56 -9.94
N PHE A 101 -19.62 -12.58 -11.27
CA PHE A 101 -18.37 -12.71 -12.01
C PHE A 101 -17.44 -11.51 -11.83
N GLY A 102 -17.98 -10.31 -11.60
CA GLY A 102 -17.20 -9.10 -11.27
C GLY A 102 -16.44 -9.26 -9.96
N TRP A 103 -17.08 -9.82 -8.94
CA TRP A 103 -16.43 -10.20 -7.69
C TRP A 103 -15.32 -11.23 -7.94
N ALA A 104 -15.58 -12.28 -8.71
CA ALA A 104 -14.60 -13.31 -9.04
C ALA A 104 -13.36 -12.73 -9.74
N LEU A 105 -13.54 -11.83 -10.72
CA LEU A 105 -12.44 -11.12 -11.39
C LEU A 105 -11.61 -10.27 -10.44
N SER A 106 -12.27 -9.60 -9.50
CA SER A 106 -11.57 -8.79 -8.48
C SER A 106 -10.69 -9.66 -7.59
N LYS A 107 -11.18 -10.82 -7.17
CA LYS A 107 -10.41 -11.81 -6.38
C LYS A 107 -9.23 -12.37 -7.17
N LEU A 108 -9.42 -12.72 -8.43
CA LEU A 108 -8.35 -13.19 -9.31
C LEU A 108 -7.24 -12.17 -9.46
N ARG A 109 -7.57 -10.87 -9.62
CA ARG A 109 -6.59 -9.77 -9.68
C ARG A 109 -5.83 -9.57 -8.38
N CYS A 110 -6.42 -9.93 -7.24
CA CYS A 110 -5.76 -9.97 -5.94
C CYS A 110 -4.92 -11.24 -5.71
N GLY A 111 -4.85 -12.16 -6.70
CA GLY A 111 -4.07 -13.41 -6.63
C GLY A 111 -4.81 -14.57 -5.97
N TRP A 112 -6.07 -14.41 -5.59
CA TRP A 112 -6.87 -15.46 -4.96
C TRP A 112 -7.45 -16.43 -5.99
N PRO A 113 -7.45 -17.74 -5.72
CA PRO A 113 -8.21 -18.68 -6.50
C PRO A 113 -9.70 -18.52 -6.22
N VAL A 114 -10.54 -18.71 -7.26
CA VAL A 114 -12.00 -18.67 -7.12
C VAL A 114 -12.65 -19.86 -7.82
N ARG A 115 -13.85 -20.20 -7.39
CA ARG A 115 -14.66 -21.29 -7.96
C ARG A 115 -16.13 -20.95 -7.85
N ARG A 116 -16.94 -21.59 -8.68
CA ARG A 116 -18.40 -21.55 -8.55
C ARG A 116 -18.89 -22.68 -7.65
N ARG A 117 -19.92 -22.40 -6.85
CA ARG A 117 -20.62 -23.42 -6.06
C ARG A 117 -21.33 -24.43 -6.94
N GLY A 118 -21.89 -23.98 -8.08
CA GLY A 118 -22.61 -24.78 -9.06
C GLY A 118 -21.75 -25.66 -9.97
N TRP A 119 -20.41 -25.57 -9.91
CA TRP A 119 -19.57 -26.47 -10.69
C TRP A 119 -19.65 -27.91 -10.15
N ASN A 120 -19.80 -28.87 -11.07
CA ASN A 120 -19.92 -30.29 -10.75
C ASN A 120 -18.65 -30.92 -10.15
N GLY A 121 -17.50 -30.27 -10.31
CA GLY A 121 -16.22 -30.76 -9.81
C GLY A 121 -15.86 -30.10 -8.47
N LYS A 122 -15.78 -30.89 -7.38
CA LYS A 122 -15.18 -30.41 -6.14
C LYS A 122 -13.67 -30.45 -6.23
N GLY A 123 -12.99 -29.39 -5.71
CA GLY A 123 -11.53 -29.31 -5.70
C GLY A 123 -10.95 -28.65 -6.94
N ILE A 124 -11.76 -28.12 -7.87
CA ILE A 124 -11.36 -27.30 -9.00
C ILE A 124 -11.51 -25.82 -8.69
N PHE A 125 -10.67 -25.01 -9.29
CA PHE A 125 -10.71 -23.54 -9.17
C PHE A 125 -10.10 -22.88 -10.41
N ILE A 126 -10.36 -21.61 -10.58
CA ILE A 126 -9.64 -20.76 -11.54
C ILE A 126 -8.71 -19.82 -10.81
N LYS A 127 -7.61 -19.45 -11.47
CA LYS A 127 -6.62 -18.50 -10.96
C LYS A 127 -6.06 -17.65 -12.09
N LEU A 128 -5.59 -16.45 -11.76
CA LEU A 128 -4.86 -15.58 -12.68
C LEU A 128 -3.39 -16.00 -12.72
N GLN A 129 -2.88 -16.31 -13.91
CA GLN A 129 -1.45 -16.42 -14.16
C GLN A 129 -0.92 -15.08 -14.61
N VAL A 130 0.02 -14.53 -13.85
CA VAL A 130 0.80 -13.35 -14.23
C VAL A 130 2.11 -13.85 -14.82
N PRO A 131 2.47 -13.48 -16.05
CA PRO A 131 3.70 -13.91 -16.67
C PRO A 131 4.94 -13.46 -15.88
N ASP A 132 5.94 -14.30 -15.81
CA ASP A 132 7.27 -14.09 -15.28
C ASP A 132 8.34 -14.42 -16.34
N GLU A 133 9.61 -14.38 -15.97
CA GLU A 133 10.74 -14.66 -16.85
C GLU A 133 10.76 -16.10 -17.42
N HIS A 134 10.03 -17.04 -16.79
CA HIS A 134 9.92 -18.44 -17.22
C HIS A 134 8.63 -18.73 -18.00
N SER A 135 7.74 -17.75 -18.09
CA SER A 135 6.44 -17.90 -18.75
C SER A 135 6.58 -17.81 -20.27
N LYS A 136 5.90 -18.71 -20.99
CA LYS A 136 5.77 -18.60 -22.46
C LYS A 136 4.74 -17.55 -22.89
N MET A 137 3.74 -17.30 -22.05
CA MET A 137 2.70 -16.29 -22.30
C MET A 137 3.21 -14.91 -21.90
N THR A 138 2.96 -13.91 -22.72
CA THR A 138 3.43 -12.53 -22.51
C THR A 138 2.40 -11.63 -21.85
N SER A 139 1.16 -12.08 -21.73
CA SER A 139 0.06 -11.36 -21.07
C SER A 139 -0.60 -12.22 -19.99
N PRO A 140 -1.16 -11.61 -18.93
CA PRO A 140 -1.89 -12.35 -17.91
C PRO A 140 -3.09 -13.08 -18.50
N TYR A 141 -3.35 -14.30 -18.01
CA TYR A 141 -4.50 -15.09 -18.42
C TYR A 141 -5.08 -15.89 -17.25
N ILE A 142 -6.36 -16.22 -17.35
CA ILE A 142 -7.03 -17.07 -16.38
C ILE A 142 -6.87 -18.52 -16.81
N TYR A 143 -6.49 -19.38 -15.87
CA TYR A 143 -6.45 -20.83 -16.06
C TYR A 143 -7.36 -21.54 -15.08
N ILE A 144 -7.83 -22.73 -15.44
CA ILE A 144 -8.52 -23.63 -14.52
C ILE A 144 -7.56 -24.72 -14.07
N ASP A 145 -7.56 -24.98 -12.78
CA ASP A 145 -6.83 -26.07 -12.14
C ASP A 145 -7.80 -27.16 -11.74
N THR A 146 -7.67 -28.31 -12.38
CA THR A 146 -8.46 -29.50 -12.10
C THR A 146 -7.62 -30.59 -11.44
N THR A 147 -6.37 -30.33 -11.04
CA THR A 147 -5.49 -31.33 -10.43
C THR A 147 -6.05 -31.89 -9.12
N GLY A 148 -6.77 -31.04 -8.37
CA GLY A 148 -7.47 -31.41 -7.14
C GLY A 148 -8.87 -31.99 -7.33
N LEU A 149 -9.29 -32.28 -8.55
CA LEU A 149 -10.64 -32.75 -8.86
C LEU A 149 -10.98 -34.03 -8.08
N ARG A 150 -12.06 -33.95 -7.32
CA ARG A 150 -12.68 -35.10 -6.61
C ARG A 150 -13.79 -35.64 -7.48
N SER A 151 -13.54 -36.76 -8.15
CA SER A 151 -14.47 -37.43 -9.05
C SER A 151 -14.42 -38.94 -8.83
N ASN A 152 -15.57 -39.61 -9.01
CA ASN A 152 -15.65 -41.07 -9.03
C ASN A 152 -15.21 -41.65 -10.38
N ASN A 153 -14.98 -40.78 -11.39
CA ASN A 153 -14.43 -41.23 -12.68
C ASN A 153 -12.88 -41.18 -12.58
N PRO A 154 -12.19 -42.34 -12.67
CA PRO A 154 -10.74 -42.41 -12.64
C PRO A 154 -10.09 -41.72 -13.85
N ASP A 155 -10.78 -41.64 -14.98
CA ASP A 155 -10.32 -41.06 -16.24
C ASP A 155 -10.61 -39.56 -16.36
N ALA A 156 -11.15 -38.93 -15.27
CA ALA A 156 -11.42 -37.51 -15.26
C ALA A 156 -10.11 -36.70 -15.43
N PRO A 157 -10.04 -35.77 -16.41
CA PRO A 157 -8.83 -35.03 -16.69
C PRO A 157 -8.42 -34.17 -15.48
N ARG A 158 -7.14 -34.26 -15.09
CA ARG A 158 -6.52 -33.48 -14.01
C ARG A 158 -5.37 -32.68 -14.59
N SER A 159 -5.61 -31.41 -14.86
CA SER A 159 -4.67 -30.53 -15.56
C SER A 159 -4.85 -29.07 -15.18
N CYS A 160 -3.87 -28.26 -15.56
CA CYS A 160 -3.97 -26.81 -15.56
C CYS A 160 -4.02 -26.35 -17.01
N VAL A 161 -5.11 -25.74 -17.44
CA VAL A 161 -5.29 -25.27 -18.82
C VAL A 161 -5.89 -23.86 -18.83
N PRO A 162 -5.61 -23.06 -19.89
CA PRO A 162 -6.29 -21.78 -20.06
C PRO A 162 -7.80 -21.95 -19.99
N TRP A 163 -8.48 -21.02 -19.31
CA TRP A 163 -9.92 -21.08 -19.11
C TRP A 163 -10.61 -19.92 -19.80
N LEU A 164 -11.74 -20.21 -20.43
CA LEU A 164 -12.65 -19.23 -21.02
C LEU A 164 -13.97 -19.25 -20.25
N ALA A 165 -14.41 -18.09 -19.81
CA ALA A 165 -15.71 -17.95 -19.18
C ALA A 165 -16.82 -18.26 -20.17
N SER A 166 -17.70 -19.20 -19.85
CA SER A 166 -18.97 -19.36 -20.56
C SER A 166 -19.93 -18.25 -20.18
N GLN A 167 -21.00 -18.05 -20.96
CA GLN A 167 -22.04 -17.10 -20.60
C GLN A 167 -22.69 -17.44 -19.25
N THR A 168 -22.88 -18.72 -18.97
CA THR A 168 -23.39 -19.19 -17.68
C THR A 168 -22.43 -18.88 -16.52
N ASP A 169 -21.12 -18.84 -16.75
CA ASP A 169 -20.16 -18.43 -15.74
C ASP A 169 -20.18 -16.92 -15.52
N MET A 170 -20.28 -16.13 -16.58
CA MET A 170 -20.33 -14.66 -16.50
C MET A 170 -21.60 -14.14 -15.83
N MET A 171 -22.74 -14.84 -16.02
CA MET A 171 -24.04 -14.47 -15.43
C MET A 171 -24.30 -15.14 -14.08
N ALA A 172 -23.34 -15.89 -13.55
CA ALA A 172 -23.50 -16.59 -12.27
C ALA A 172 -23.31 -15.66 -11.07
N GLU A 173 -24.07 -15.92 -10.01
CA GLU A 173 -24.03 -15.22 -8.72
C GLU A 173 -23.52 -16.11 -7.57
N ASP A 174 -22.91 -17.25 -7.89
CA ASP A 174 -22.49 -18.28 -6.94
C ASP A 174 -20.96 -18.51 -6.87
N TRP A 175 -20.22 -17.50 -7.23
CA TRP A 175 -18.77 -17.49 -7.20
C TRP A 175 -18.17 -17.52 -5.79
#